data_bc22c876b7dc8554a6edfd8849bee750
#
_entry.id   bc22c876b7dc8554a6edfd8849bee750
#
_cell.length_a   1.000
_cell.length_b   1.000
_cell.length_c   1.000
_cell.angle_alpha   90.00
_cell.angle_beta   90.00
_cell.angle_gamma   90.00
#
_symmetry.space_group_name_H-M   'P 1'
#
loop_
_entity.id
_entity.type
_entity.pdbx_description
1 polymer ?
#
loop_
_entity_poly.entity_id
_entity_poly.type
_entity_poly.pdbx_seq_one_letter_code
_entity_poly.pdbx_strand_id
1 'polypeptide(L)'
;MVPGGFGNRGFEGKISAIKYAREKNIPFFGICLGLQMAVVEFARNVCNIKNANSRESGRKIKDFVIDIMDHQKDLDTKGGNMRLGDYPCEIKKSTRVSEAYKKNKISLENE
;
A
#
# COMPACT_ATOMS: atom_id res chain seq x y z
N MET A 1 -4.80 -5.71 -12.59
CA MET A 1 -3.79 -4.71 -12.16
C MET A 1 -4.50 -3.49 -11.60
N VAL A 2 -4.01 -2.94 -10.48
CA VAL A 2 -4.49 -1.66 -9.91
C VAL A 2 -3.32 -0.68 -9.93
N PRO A 3 -3.45 0.45 -10.64
CA PRO A 3 -2.37 1.40 -10.87
C PRO A 3 -2.10 2.28 -9.65
N GLY A 4 -0.99 2.99 -9.72
CA GLY A 4 -0.63 4.07 -8.82
C GLY A 4 -1.53 5.30 -8.94
N GLY A 5 -1.20 6.34 -8.21
CA GLY A 5 -1.88 7.62 -8.20
C GLY A 5 -1.57 8.40 -6.93
N PHE A 6 -2.09 9.61 -6.85
CA PHE A 6 -1.94 10.50 -5.71
C PHE A 6 -3.29 10.99 -5.20
N GLY A 7 -3.35 11.33 -3.91
CA GLY A 7 -4.57 11.77 -3.26
C GLY A 7 -5.58 10.65 -3.03
N ASN A 8 -6.77 11.02 -2.60
CA ASN A 8 -7.81 10.08 -2.16
C ASN A 8 -8.85 9.71 -3.24
N ARG A 9 -8.68 10.24 -4.44
CA ARG A 9 -9.63 10.00 -5.54
C ARG A 9 -9.61 8.54 -5.97
N GLY A 10 -10.77 7.91 -5.94
CA GLY A 10 -10.94 6.53 -6.38
C GLY A 10 -10.47 5.46 -5.38
N PHE A 11 -10.13 5.81 -4.14
CA PHE A 11 -9.72 4.85 -3.11
C PHE A 11 -10.73 3.72 -2.93
N GLU A 12 -12.00 4.05 -2.71
CA GLU A 12 -13.04 3.04 -2.45
C GLU A 12 -13.30 2.15 -3.67
N GLY A 13 -13.19 2.71 -4.88
CA GLY A 13 -13.29 1.93 -6.12
C GLY A 13 -12.13 0.94 -6.26
N LYS A 14 -10.90 1.37 -5.96
CA LYS A 14 -9.73 0.47 -5.94
C LYS A 14 -9.89 -0.63 -4.88
N ILE A 15 -10.29 -0.28 -3.67
CA ILE A 15 -10.52 -1.22 -2.57
C ILE A 15 -11.58 -2.25 -2.95
N SER A 16 -12.69 -1.84 -3.58
CA SER A 16 -13.73 -2.74 -4.06
C SER A 16 -13.25 -3.71 -5.13
N ALA A 17 -12.46 -3.24 -6.09
CA ALA A 17 -11.86 -4.07 -7.13
C ALA A 17 -10.87 -5.09 -6.55
N ILE A 18 -10.07 -4.67 -5.58
CA ILE A 18 -9.11 -5.54 -4.88
C ILE A 18 -9.83 -6.61 -4.08
N LYS A 19 -10.89 -6.23 -3.34
CA LYS A 19 -11.73 -7.18 -2.61
C LYS A 19 -12.30 -8.25 -3.54
N TYR A 20 -12.86 -7.84 -4.66
CA TYR A 20 -13.37 -8.77 -5.66
C TYR A 20 -12.29 -9.74 -6.15
N ALA A 21 -11.12 -9.23 -6.51
CA ALA A 21 -10.01 -10.07 -6.96
C ALA A 21 -9.57 -11.07 -5.88
N ARG A 22 -9.48 -10.65 -4.62
CA ARG A 22 -9.12 -11.53 -3.51
C ARG A 22 -10.17 -12.62 -3.28
N GLU A 23 -11.45 -12.26 -3.22
CA GLU A 23 -12.55 -13.20 -2.98
C GLU A 23 -12.74 -14.22 -4.12
N LYS A 24 -12.40 -13.82 -5.35
CA LYS A 24 -12.50 -14.67 -6.54
C LYS A 24 -11.18 -15.35 -6.92
N ASN A 25 -10.14 -15.22 -6.10
CA ASN A 25 -8.81 -15.77 -6.38
C ASN A 25 -8.23 -15.34 -7.76
N ILE A 26 -8.56 -14.12 -8.19
CA ILE A 26 -8.02 -13.55 -9.43
C ILE A 26 -6.61 -13.04 -9.15
N PRO A 27 -5.60 -13.38 -9.98
CA PRO A 27 -4.26 -12.83 -9.83
C PRO A 27 -4.28 -11.31 -9.76
N PHE A 28 -3.66 -10.77 -8.73
CA PHE A 28 -3.64 -9.34 -8.43
C PHE A 28 -2.22 -8.76 -8.54
N PHE A 29 -2.13 -7.58 -9.12
CA PHE A 29 -0.91 -6.79 -9.15
C PHE A 29 -1.25 -5.33 -8.84
N GLY A 30 -0.70 -4.82 -7.74
CA GLY A 30 -0.86 -3.44 -7.27
C GLY A 30 0.45 -2.68 -7.38
N ILE A 31 0.41 -1.50 -8.01
CA ILE A 31 1.56 -0.63 -8.18
C ILE A 31 1.36 0.61 -7.30
N CYS A 32 2.37 0.96 -6.49
CA CYS A 32 2.37 2.17 -5.66
C CYS A 32 1.07 2.28 -4.83
N LEU A 33 0.20 3.25 -5.11
CA LEU A 33 -1.10 3.40 -4.46
C LEU A 33 -1.97 2.14 -4.56
N GLY A 34 -1.86 1.38 -5.66
CA GLY A 34 -2.57 0.11 -5.82
C GLY A 34 -2.17 -0.94 -4.78
N LEU A 35 -0.89 -1.02 -4.44
CA LEU A 35 -0.41 -1.87 -3.35
C LEU A 35 -0.89 -1.35 -1.99
N GLN A 36 -0.82 -0.05 -1.76
CA GLN A 36 -1.30 0.57 -0.52
C GLN A 36 -2.79 0.30 -0.29
N MET A 37 -3.60 0.39 -1.33
CA MET A 37 -5.04 0.07 -1.24
C MET A 37 -5.29 -1.42 -1.00
N ALA A 38 -4.40 -2.31 -1.45
CA ALA A 38 -4.49 -3.74 -1.11
C ALA A 38 -4.24 -3.97 0.39
N VAL A 39 -3.29 -3.26 1.00
CA VAL A 39 -3.06 -3.30 2.45
C VAL A 39 -4.30 -2.79 3.21
N VAL A 40 -4.89 -1.69 2.77
CA VAL A 40 -6.13 -1.14 3.38
C VAL A 40 -7.29 -2.12 3.25
N GLU A 41 -7.49 -2.72 2.08
CA GLU A 41 -8.54 -3.73 1.84
C GLU A 41 -8.38 -4.93 2.79
N PHE A 42 -7.17 -5.46 2.87
CA PHE A 42 -6.88 -6.61 3.71
C PHE A 42 -7.10 -6.28 5.20
N ALA A 43 -6.65 -5.13 5.65
CA ALA A 43 -6.86 -4.66 7.01
C ALA A 43 -8.35 -4.56 7.36
N ARG A 44 -9.16 -4.00 6.46
CA ARG A 44 -10.60 -3.85 6.68
C ARG A 44 -11.35 -5.18 6.68
N ASN A 45 -11.12 -6.02 5.69
CA ASN A 45 -11.98 -7.15 5.38
C ASN A 45 -11.45 -8.49 5.89
N VAL A 46 -10.16 -8.61 6.18
CA VAL A 46 -9.53 -9.82 6.73
C VAL A 46 -9.15 -9.62 8.19
N CYS A 47 -8.53 -8.49 8.53
CA CYS A 47 -8.12 -8.19 9.92
C CYS A 47 -9.24 -7.54 10.76
N ASN A 48 -10.39 -7.25 10.18
CA ASN A 48 -11.55 -6.62 10.84
C ASN A 48 -11.27 -5.22 11.42
N ILE A 49 -10.29 -4.50 10.89
CA ILE A 49 -10.02 -3.10 11.24
C ILE A 49 -10.91 -2.21 10.35
N LYS A 50 -12.19 -2.11 10.68
CA LYS A 50 -13.24 -1.53 9.82
C LYS A 50 -12.94 -0.12 9.30
N ASN A 51 -12.23 0.70 10.08
CA ASN A 51 -11.88 2.07 9.72
C ASN A 51 -10.46 2.22 9.17
N ALA A 52 -9.77 1.12 8.87
CA ALA A 52 -8.43 1.16 8.30
C ALA A 52 -8.39 2.00 7.04
N ASN A 53 -7.40 2.88 6.94
CA ASN A 53 -7.24 3.77 5.79
C ASN A 53 -5.79 4.23 5.62
N SER A 54 -5.53 4.96 4.54
CA SER A 54 -4.29 5.69 4.31
C SER A 54 -4.40 7.11 4.85
N ARG A 55 -3.30 7.68 5.32
CA ARG A 55 -3.19 9.09 5.72
C ARG A 55 -3.60 10.04 4.59
N GLU A 56 -3.34 9.69 3.35
CA GLU A 56 -3.73 10.48 2.18
C GLU A 56 -5.25 10.60 1.99
N SER A 57 -6.05 9.80 2.67
CA SER A 57 -7.52 9.92 2.60
C SER A 57 -8.04 11.26 3.12
N GLY A 58 -7.21 12.02 3.85
CA GLY A 58 -7.56 13.32 4.43
C GLY A 58 -8.63 13.24 5.53
N ARG A 59 -9.08 12.07 5.90
CA ARG A 59 -10.10 11.85 6.93
C ARG A 59 -9.46 11.82 8.31
N LYS A 60 -10.16 12.33 9.32
CA LYS A 60 -9.79 12.15 10.73
C LYS A 60 -10.08 10.70 11.16
N ILE A 61 -9.17 9.80 10.84
CA ILE A 61 -9.26 8.37 11.14
C ILE A 61 -8.15 8.02 12.12
N LYS A 62 -8.42 7.10 13.04
CA LYS A 62 -7.43 6.65 14.03
C LYS A 62 -6.59 5.48 13.50
N ASP A 63 -7.14 4.69 12.60
CA ASP A 63 -6.55 3.42 12.15
C ASP A 63 -5.84 3.59 10.80
N PHE A 64 -4.72 4.33 10.80
CA PHE A 64 -3.89 4.42 9.62
C PHE A 64 -3.02 3.17 9.49
N VAL A 65 -3.22 2.41 8.44
CA VAL A 65 -2.37 1.26 8.05
C VAL A 65 -1.33 1.64 7.00
N ILE A 66 -1.54 2.79 6.35
CA ILE A 66 -0.56 3.47 5.48
C ILE A 66 -0.41 4.87 6.03
N ASP A 67 0.80 5.23 6.40
CA ASP A 67 1.11 6.55 6.98
C ASP A 67 2.27 7.22 6.24
N ILE A 68 2.43 8.52 6.47
CA ILE A 68 3.50 9.35 5.95
C ILE A 68 4.69 9.22 6.90
N MET A 69 5.88 9.01 6.37
CA MET A 69 7.11 8.96 7.17
C MET A 69 7.39 10.31 7.82
N ASP A 70 8.00 10.30 9.01
CA ASP A 70 8.17 11.52 9.80
C ASP A 70 8.89 12.64 9.06
N HIS A 71 9.91 12.31 8.27
CA HIS A 71 10.64 13.29 7.46
C HIS A 71 9.88 13.85 6.26
N GLN A 72 8.70 13.31 5.94
CA GLN A 72 7.83 13.78 4.85
C GLN A 72 6.67 14.64 5.34
N LYS A 73 6.44 14.71 6.65
CA LYS A 73 5.30 15.45 7.23
C LYS A 73 5.39 16.96 7.00
N ASP A 74 6.59 17.48 6.82
CA ASP A 74 6.87 18.92 6.64
C ASP A 74 6.91 19.35 5.16
N LEU A 75 6.59 18.47 4.22
CA LEU A 75 6.67 18.75 2.80
C LEU A 75 5.29 19.13 2.23
N ASP A 76 5.14 20.38 1.84
CA ASP A 76 3.88 20.93 1.27
C ASP A 76 3.57 20.46 -0.15
N THR A 77 4.53 19.85 -0.85
CA THR A 77 4.39 19.47 -2.26
C THR A 77 4.25 17.97 -2.44
N LYS A 78 3.16 17.54 -3.07
CA LYS A 78 2.91 16.15 -3.47
C LYS A 78 3.67 15.79 -4.75
N GLY A 79 3.97 14.53 -4.95
CA GLY A 79 4.65 14.05 -6.15
C GLY A 79 6.16 13.95 -5.98
N GLY A 80 6.94 14.87 -6.53
CA GLY A 80 8.40 14.79 -6.54
C GLY A 80 9.06 14.65 -5.17
N ASN A 81 8.46 15.21 -4.12
CA ASN A 81 8.95 15.12 -2.74
C ASN A 81 8.56 13.83 -2.02
N MET A 82 7.69 13.01 -2.60
CA MET A 82 7.32 11.70 -2.06
C MET A 82 8.16 10.56 -2.66
N ARG A 83 9.07 10.86 -3.55
CA ARG A 83 10.09 9.91 -4.05
C ARG A 83 11.20 9.80 -3.02
N LEU A 84 11.48 8.58 -2.62
CA LEU A 84 12.37 8.30 -1.50
C LEU A 84 13.61 7.49 -1.88
N GLY A 85 13.72 7.08 -3.14
CA GLY A 85 14.81 6.21 -3.60
C GLY A 85 14.73 4.80 -3.01
N ASP A 86 15.88 4.19 -2.84
CA ASP A 86 15.99 2.81 -2.37
C ASP A 86 15.77 2.66 -0.87
N TYR A 87 14.88 1.74 -0.50
CA TYR A 87 14.63 1.38 0.89
C TYR A 87 14.95 -0.09 1.15
N PRO A 88 15.64 -0.39 2.26
CA PRO A 88 15.86 -1.76 2.67
C PRO A 88 14.53 -2.41 3.06
N CYS A 89 14.28 -3.59 2.52
CA CYS A 89 13.11 -4.39 2.83
C CYS A 89 13.54 -5.76 3.34
N GLU A 90 13.04 -6.14 4.52
CA GLU A 90 13.21 -7.47 5.08
C GLU A 90 12.03 -8.35 4.67
N ILE A 91 12.34 -9.43 3.97
CA ILE A 91 11.34 -10.37 3.48
C ILE A 91 11.13 -11.48 4.52
N LYS A 92 9.89 -11.67 4.94
CA LYS A 92 9.52 -12.77 5.82
C LYS A 92 9.77 -14.10 5.13
N LYS A 93 10.54 -14.97 5.79
CA LYS A 93 10.84 -16.33 5.31
C LYS A 93 9.56 -17.15 5.10
N SER A 94 9.63 -18.13 4.21
CA SER A 94 8.53 -19.05 3.90
C SER A 94 7.28 -18.37 3.32
N THR A 95 7.49 -17.29 2.59
CA THR A 95 6.44 -16.60 1.82
C THR A 95 6.74 -16.73 0.32
N ARG A 96 5.69 -16.58 -0.51
CA ARG A 96 5.86 -16.55 -1.98
C ARG A 96 6.84 -15.47 -2.43
N VAL A 97 6.87 -14.35 -1.71
CA VAL A 97 7.81 -13.26 -1.98
C VAL A 97 9.24 -13.71 -1.71
N SER A 98 9.50 -14.43 -0.60
CA SER A 98 10.83 -14.94 -0.30
C SER A 98 11.30 -16.00 -1.31
N GLU A 99 10.37 -16.79 -1.84
CA GLU A 99 10.65 -17.76 -2.91
C GLU A 99 11.01 -17.07 -4.23
N ALA A 100 10.28 -16.01 -4.58
CA ALA A 100 10.50 -15.24 -5.80
C ALA A 100 11.85 -14.52 -5.80
N TYR A 101 12.19 -13.84 -4.72
CA TYR A 101 13.46 -13.09 -4.61
C TYR A 101 14.66 -13.97 -4.24
N LYS A 102 14.45 -15.13 -3.63
CA LYS A 102 15.51 -16.02 -3.11
C LYS A 102 16.52 -15.33 -2.18
N LYS A 103 16.08 -14.25 -1.54
CA LYS A 103 16.86 -13.41 -0.62
C LYS A 103 15.95 -12.96 0.53
N ASN A 104 16.56 -12.74 1.70
CA ASN A 104 15.84 -12.27 2.88
C ASN A 104 15.86 -10.74 3.03
N LYS A 105 16.76 -10.07 2.32
CA LYS A 105 16.87 -8.60 2.29
C LYS A 105 17.00 -8.15 0.86
N ILE A 106 16.23 -7.16 0.50
CA ILE A 106 16.25 -6.52 -0.82
C ILE A 106 16.20 -5.00 -0.64
N SER A 107 16.62 -4.27 -1.65
CA SER A 107 16.36 -2.84 -1.76
C SER A 107 15.16 -2.65 -2.66
N LEU A 108 14.19 -1.87 -2.23
CA LEU A 108 13.02 -1.50 -3.01
C LEU A 108 13.14 -0.03 -3.38
N GLU A 109 13.12 0.24 -4.67
CA GLU A 109 13.02 1.60 -5.19
C GLU A 109 11.54 2.01 -5.16
N ASN A 110 11.25 3.10 -4.46
CA ASN A 110 9.94 3.72 -4.46
C ASN A 110 9.89 4.78 -5.56
N GLU A 111 9.26 4.42 -6.64
CA GLU A 111 8.89 5.38 -7.67
C GLU A 111 7.50 5.99 -7.41
#